data_e700aafe0f99afb6e0a57fd3c63ea562
#
_entry.id   e700aafe0f99afb6e0a57fd3c63ea562
#
_cell.length_a   1.000
_cell.length_b   1.000
_cell.length_c   1.000
_cell.angle_alpha   90.00
_cell.angle_beta   90.00
_cell.angle_gamma   90.00
#
_symmetry.space_group_name_H-M   'P 1'
#
loop_
_entity.id
_entity.type
_entity.pdbx_description
1 polymer ?
#
loop_
_entity_poly.entity_id
_entity_poly.type
_entity_poly.pdbx_seq_one_letter_code
_entity_poly.pdbx_strand_id
1 'polypeptide(L)'
;MTGPSPPPGGATGRAGGGPGPAARGEVVIITGPPGAGKTTAAGAIAGRGPQAAVHLHSDDFYHYIKAGRIAPYLPAAHLQNRVVIGVLADAAFGYAAGGYLVLLDGIVGPWFLDLFLKRSGRTGIALHYIVLRPALGECLRRALDRAAPGLRDSAPVRGLHQQFQQLGELEANVLDTSSLSPDQVAGQIGAILRSGRSRLTGGRCVAT
;
A
#
# COMPACT_ATOMS: atom_id res chain seq x y z
N MET A 1 52.73 45.02 28.75
CA MET A 1 51.30 44.54 28.80
C MET A 1 50.87 44.20 27.39
N THR A 2 50.99 42.95 27.02
CA THR A 2 50.68 42.43 25.70
C THR A 2 49.32 41.76 25.78
N GLY A 3 48.34 42.30 25.05
CA GLY A 3 46.98 41.75 24.96
C GLY A 3 46.97 40.48 24.11
N PRO A 4 46.00 39.60 24.36
CA PRO A 4 45.89 38.32 23.64
C PRO A 4 45.36 38.51 22.21
N SER A 5 45.94 37.73 21.28
CA SER A 5 45.54 37.64 19.88
C SER A 5 44.12 37.02 19.72
N PRO A 6 43.33 37.44 18.72
CA PRO A 6 42.05 36.84 18.45
C PRO A 6 42.19 35.45 17.84
N PRO A 7 41.21 34.58 18.02
CA PRO A 7 41.22 33.22 17.47
C PRO A 7 41.00 33.23 15.93
N PRO A 8 41.45 32.18 15.21
CA PRO A 8 41.34 32.09 13.77
C PRO A 8 39.89 31.92 13.34
N GLY A 9 39.53 32.62 12.29
CA GLY A 9 38.17 32.68 11.73
C GLY A 9 37.59 31.34 11.39
N GLY A 10 36.33 31.20 11.73
CA GLY A 10 35.53 30.03 11.54
C GLY A 10 35.34 29.63 10.08
N ALA A 11 35.33 28.34 9.88
CA ALA A 11 35.01 27.69 8.64
C ALA A 11 33.63 28.19 8.13
N THR A 12 33.62 28.66 6.89
CA THR A 12 32.42 28.96 6.14
C THR A 12 31.57 27.70 6.02
N GLY A 13 30.53 27.63 6.82
CA GLY A 13 29.52 26.60 6.71
C GLY A 13 28.94 26.61 5.28
N ARG A 14 29.10 25.52 4.55
CA ARG A 14 28.32 25.24 3.34
C ARG A 14 26.84 25.42 3.70
N ALA A 15 26.23 26.46 3.16
CA ALA A 15 24.80 26.57 3.10
C ALA A 15 24.31 25.35 2.32
N GLY A 16 23.80 24.36 3.03
CA GLY A 16 23.07 23.23 2.43
C GLY A 16 21.88 23.84 1.69
N GLY A 17 21.91 23.82 0.37
CA GLY A 17 20.74 24.10 -0.43
C GLY A 17 19.62 23.20 0.10
N GLY A 18 18.53 23.80 0.55
CA GLY A 18 17.34 23.06 0.93
C GLY A 18 16.95 22.13 -0.22
N PRO A 19 16.37 20.96 0.06
CA PRO A 19 15.93 20.07 -0.99
C PRO A 19 15.07 20.87 -1.95
N GLY A 20 15.44 20.90 -3.24
CA GLY A 20 14.55 21.36 -4.29
C GLY A 20 13.20 20.65 -4.18
N PRO A 21 12.12 21.10 -4.85
CA PRO A 21 10.82 20.47 -4.71
C PRO A 21 11.01 18.98 -4.89
N ALA A 22 10.83 18.24 -3.78
CA ALA A 22 11.04 16.79 -3.74
C ALA A 22 10.18 16.19 -4.84
N ALA A 23 10.77 15.34 -5.67
CA ALA A 23 9.99 14.58 -6.64
C ALA A 23 8.80 13.98 -5.89
N ARG A 24 7.58 14.16 -6.40
CA ARG A 24 6.38 13.60 -5.76
C ARG A 24 6.55 12.11 -5.65
N GLY A 25 6.18 11.56 -4.51
CA GLY A 25 6.15 10.12 -4.32
C GLY A 25 5.01 9.47 -5.11
N GLU A 26 4.85 8.19 -4.91
CA GLU A 26 3.83 7.38 -5.57
C GLU A 26 3.07 6.57 -4.53
N VAL A 27 1.81 6.23 -4.82
CA VAL A 27 0.99 5.32 -4.00
C VAL A 27 0.86 3.99 -4.71
N VAL A 28 1.25 2.91 -4.03
CA VAL A 28 1.15 1.53 -4.52
C VAL A 28 0.23 0.75 -3.61
N ILE A 29 -0.95 0.39 -4.11
CA ILE A 29 -1.88 -0.50 -3.42
C ILE A 29 -1.50 -1.94 -3.76
N ILE A 30 -1.17 -2.72 -2.73
CA ILE A 30 -0.94 -4.17 -2.82
C ILE A 30 -2.11 -4.85 -2.13
N THR A 31 -3.02 -5.42 -2.90
CA THR A 31 -4.27 -5.99 -2.40
C THR A 31 -4.43 -7.46 -2.78
N GLY A 32 -5.54 -8.06 -2.38
CA GLY A 32 -5.87 -9.46 -2.62
C GLY A 32 -6.47 -10.14 -1.40
N PRO A 33 -6.88 -11.41 -1.50
CA PRO A 33 -7.53 -12.14 -0.42
C PRO A 33 -6.61 -12.34 0.80
N PRO A 34 -7.16 -12.73 1.97
CA PRO A 34 -6.36 -13.17 3.11
C PRO A 34 -5.42 -14.32 2.71
N GLY A 35 -4.21 -14.33 3.24
CA GLY A 35 -3.19 -15.34 2.87
C GLY A 35 -2.44 -15.07 1.56
N ALA A 36 -2.74 -13.99 0.82
CA ALA A 36 -2.07 -13.67 -0.45
C ALA A 36 -0.61 -13.19 -0.32
N GLY A 37 -0.15 -12.84 0.89
CA GLY A 37 1.24 -12.40 1.11
C GLY A 37 1.46 -10.88 0.99
N LYS A 38 0.40 -10.08 1.01
CA LYS A 38 0.43 -8.62 0.83
C LYS A 38 1.43 -7.91 1.75
N THR A 39 1.30 -8.11 3.05
CA THR A 39 2.14 -7.47 4.08
C THR A 39 3.60 -7.83 3.94
N THR A 40 3.88 -9.11 3.66
CA THR A 40 5.25 -9.60 3.42
C THR A 40 5.86 -8.92 2.19
N ALA A 41 5.10 -8.83 1.10
CA ALA A 41 5.55 -8.20 -0.13
C ALA A 41 5.78 -6.69 0.04
N ALA A 42 4.83 -5.99 0.66
CA ALA A 42 4.94 -4.55 0.94
C ALA A 42 6.15 -4.23 1.82
N GLY A 43 6.33 -4.96 2.92
CA GLY A 43 7.48 -4.80 3.82
C GLY A 43 8.82 -5.06 3.14
N ALA A 44 8.89 -6.11 2.30
CA ALA A 44 10.11 -6.42 1.56
C ALA A 44 10.49 -5.33 0.55
N ILE A 45 9.51 -4.69 -0.09
CA ILE A 45 9.76 -3.60 -1.04
C ILE A 45 10.14 -2.33 -0.30
N ALA A 46 9.42 -1.97 0.78
CA ALA A 46 9.70 -0.78 1.57
C ALA A 46 11.13 -0.77 2.14
N GLY A 47 11.67 -1.94 2.52
CA GLY A 47 13.00 -2.07 3.12
C GLY A 47 14.16 -2.12 2.13
N ARG A 48 13.92 -2.26 0.83
CA ARG A 48 14.99 -2.56 -0.16
C ARG A 48 15.33 -1.42 -1.12
N GLY A 49 14.51 -0.39 -1.19
CA GLY A 49 14.70 0.69 -2.16
C GLY A 49 15.63 1.80 -1.66
N PRO A 50 16.28 2.55 -2.58
CA PRO A 50 17.05 3.75 -2.22
C PRO A 50 16.16 4.93 -1.87
N GLN A 51 14.88 4.89 -2.22
CA GLN A 51 13.89 5.93 -1.96
C GLN A 51 13.30 5.75 -0.56
N ALA A 52 13.08 6.87 0.14
CA ALA A 52 12.33 6.85 1.39
C ALA A 52 10.93 6.27 1.15
N ALA A 53 10.55 5.27 1.92
CA ALA A 53 9.30 4.53 1.75
C ALA A 53 8.50 4.49 3.04
N VAL A 54 7.19 4.44 2.90
CA VAL A 54 6.21 4.26 3.98
C VAL A 54 5.41 3.01 3.69
N HIS A 55 5.27 2.14 4.67
CA HIS A 55 4.39 0.98 4.60
C HIS A 55 3.17 1.21 5.49
N LEU A 56 2.00 1.33 4.87
CA LEU A 56 0.71 1.49 5.54
C LEU A 56 -0.04 0.16 5.49
N HIS A 57 -0.36 -0.38 6.67
CA HIS A 57 -1.16 -1.59 6.80
C HIS A 57 -2.61 -1.24 7.13
N SER A 58 -3.57 -1.66 6.29
CA SER A 58 -4.98 -1.27 6.45
C SER A 58 -5.58 -1.71 7.78
N ASP A 59 -5.16 -2.87 8.30
CA ASP A 59 -5.71 -3.41 9.54
C ASP A 59 -5.40 -2.52 10.76
N ASP A 60 -4.29 -1.79 10.75
CA ASP A 60 -3.94 -0.84 11.81
C ASP A 60 -5.00 0.27 11.91
N PHE A 61 -5.51 0.75 10.78
CA PHE A 61 -6.55 1.77 10.74
C PHE A 61 -7.88 1.27 11.31
N TYR A 62 -8.20 -0.01 11.13
CA TYR A 62 -9.35 -0.63 11.79
C TYR A 62 -9.13 -0.78 13.30
N HIS A 63 -7.90 -1.03 13.74
CA HIS A 63 -7.56 -1.17 15.16
C HIS A 63 -7.62 0.17 15.92
N TYR A 64 -7.59 1.32 15.24
CA TYR A 64 -7.82 2.62 15.88
C TYR A 64 -9.26 2.82 16.33
N ILE A 65 -10.23 2.06 15.80
CA ILE A 65 -11.62 2.08 16.29
C ILE A 65 -11.68 1.31 17.61
N LYS A 66 -11.72 2.02 18.75
CA LYS A 66 -11.68 1.43 20.09
C LYS A 66 -13.05 1.00 20.61
N ALA A 67 -14.12 1.58 20.08
CA ALA A 67 -15.51 1.21 20.42
C ALA A 67 -16.37 1.14 19.16
N GLY A 68 -17.34 0.22 19.14
CA GLY A 68 -18.27 0.06 18.04
C GLY A 68 -17.68 -0.52 16.74
N ARG A 69 -16.46 -1.08 16.78
CA ARG A 69 -15.84 -1.71 15.61
C ARG A 69 -16.64 -2.92 15.14
N ILE A 70 -16.99 -2.91 13.85
CA ILE A 70 -17.65 -4.03 13.16
C ILE A 70 -16.57 -4.78 12.37
N ALA A 71 -16.61 -6.11 12.36
CA ALA A 71 -15.67 -6.91 11.60
C ALA A 71 -15.75 -6.53 10.09
N PRO A 72 -14.65 -6.15 9.43
CA PRO A 72 -14.67 -5.55 8.08
C PRO A 72 -15.31 -6.42 6.99
N TYR A 73 -15.31 -7.74 7.18
CA TYR A 73 -15.89 -8.70 6.22
C TYR A 73 -17.42 -8.85 6.33
N LEU A 74 -18.05 -8.24 7.35
CA LEU A 74 -19.50 -8.28 7.52
C LEU A 74 -20.18 -7.20 6.66
N PRO A 75 -21.35 -7.48 6.05
CA PRO A 75 -22.09 -6.49 5.27
C PRO A 75 -22.40 -5.21 6.04
N ALA A 76 -22.69 -5.32 7.34
CA ALA A 76 -22.97 -4.18 8.23
C ALA A 76 -21.77 -3.22 8.39
N ALA A 77 -20.54 -3.66 8.06
CA ALA A 77 -19.34 -2.83 8.15
C ALA A 77 -19.16 -1.89 6.94
N HIS A 78 -20.04 -1.91 5.94
CA HIS A 78 -19.81 -1.18 4.68
C HIS A 78 -19.50 0.31 4.89
N LEU A 79 -20.29 1.02 5.70
CA LEU A 79 -20.06 2.44 5.98
C LEU A 79 -18.77 2.67 6.76
N GLN A 80 -18.49 1.84 7.78
CA GLN A 80 -17.24 1.87 8.52
C GLN A 80 -16.04 1.67 7.57
N ASN A 81 -16.12 0.69 6.68
CA ASN A 81 -15.05 0.38 5.75
C ASN A 81 -14.78 1.56 4.81
N ARG A 82 -15.81 2.23 4.29
CA ARG A 82 -15.63 3.42 3.45
C ARG A 82 -14.94 4.56 4.19
N VAL A 83 -15.27 4.77 5.46
CA VAL A 83 -14.60 5.78 6.31
C VAL A 83 -13.13 5.41 6.51
N VAL A 84 -12.86 4.18 6.98
CA VAL A 84 -11.49 3.72 7.27
C VAL A 84 -10.61 3.78 6.02
N ILE A 85 -11.09 3.25 4.90
CA ILE A 85 -10.34 3.26 3.63
C ILE A 85 -10.18 4.70 3.11
N GLY A 86 -11.16 5.57 3.35
CA GLY A 86 -11.03 7.00 3.03
C GLY A 86 -9.89 7.68 3.79
N VAL A 87 -9.82 7.48 5.11
CA VAL A 87 -8.72 8.00 5.96
C VAL A 87 -7.37 7.40 5.55
N LEU A 88 -7.32 6.10 5.27
CA LEU A 88 -6.12 5.43 4.79
C LEU A 88 -5.64 6.03 3.47
N ALA A 89 -6.56 6.34 2.55
CA ALA A 89 -6.23 6.99 1.29
C ALA A 89 -5.69 8.42 1.54
N ASP A 90 -6.28 9.20 2.45
CA ASP A 90 -5.76 10.54 2.80
C ASP A 90 -4.34 10.46 3.37
N ALA A 91 -4.08 9.52 4.27
CA ALA A 91 -2.74 9.28 4.80
C ALA A 91 -1.74 8.90 3.69
N ALA A 92 -2.12 7.98 2.80
CA ALA A 92 -1.25 7.54 1.70
C ALA A 92 -0.86 8.69 0.77
N PHE A 93 -1.83 9.49 0.33
CA PHE A 93 -1.55 10.64 -0.53
C PHE A 93 -0.83 11.78 0.21
N GLY A 94 -1.03 11.94 1.52
CA GLY A 94 -0.28 12.86 2.36
C GLY A 94 1.23 12.53 2.39
N TYR A 95 1.59 11.26 2.65
CA TYR A 95 2.99 10.82 2.59
C TYR A 95 3.58 10.95 1.18
N ALA A 96 2.83 10.54 0.16
CA ALA A 96 3.30 10.64 -1.23
C ALA A 96 3.52 12.10 -1.68
N ALA A 97 2.71 13.04 -1.20
CA ALA A 97 2.92 14.47 -1.43
C ALA A 97 4.25 14.96 -0.81
N GLY A 98 4.68 14.35 0.30
CA GLY A 98 5.98 14.58 0.94
C GLY A 98 7.16 13.86 0.27
N GLY A 99 6.96 13.18 -0.87
CA GLY A 99 8.03 12.52 -1.64
C GLY A 99 8.26 11.05 -1.32
N TYR A 100 7.46 10.43 -0.45
CA TYR A 100 7.61 9.03 -0.09
C TYR A 100 7.02 8.09 -1.13
N LEU A 101 7.68 6.94 -1.37
CA LEU A 101 7.04 5.78 -1.96
C LEU A 101 6.11 5.16 -0.91
N VAL A 102 4.80 5.13 -1.16
CA VAL A 102 3.84 4.57 -0.21
C VAL A 102 3.42 3.19 -0.66
N LEU A 103 3.77 2.17 0.12
CA LEU A 103 3.29 0.79 -0.01
C LEU A 103 2.08 0.66 0.92
N LEU A 104 0.89 0.53 0.36
CA LEU A 104 -0.33 0.32 1.11
C LEU A 104 -0.77 -1.12 0.92
N ASP A 105 -0.81 -1.92 1.99
CA ASP A 105 -1.32 -3.27 1.93
C ASP A 105 -2.64 -3.43 2.69
N GLY A 106 -3.52 -4.25 2.13
CA GLY A 106 -4.82 -4.52 2.73
C GLY A 106 -5.83 -5.10 1.75
N ILE A 107 -7.06 -5.28 2.21
CA ILE A 107 -8.17 -5.70 1.36
C ILE A 107 -8.84 -4.45 0.78
N VAL A 108 -8.25 -3.93 -0.30
CA VAL A 108 -8.77 -2.78 -1.05
C VAL A 108 -9.26 -3.31 -2.40
N GLY A 109 -10.51 -3.77 -2.43
CA GLY A 109 -11.12 -4.25 -3.68
C GLY A 109 -11.52 -3.11 -4.62
N PRO A 110 -11.95 -3.44 -5.86
CA PRO A 110 -12.38 -2.46 -6.85
C PRO A 110 -13.43 -1.48 -6.33
N TRP A 111 -14.29 -1.93 -5.42
CA TRP A 111 -15.38 -1.16 -4.79
C TRP A 111 -14.91 -0.01 -3.89
N PHE A 112 -13.61 0.12 -3.64
CA PHE A 112 -13.00 1.23 -2.89
C PHE A 112 -12.05 2.09 -3.73
N LEU A 113 -11.77 1.70 -4.98
CA LEU A 113 -10.81 2.42 -5.83
C LEU A 113 -11.22 3.85 -6.14
N ASP A 114 -12.52 4.15 -6.14
CA ASP A 114 -13.03 5.51 -6.33
C ASP A 114 -12.43 6.51 -5.34
N LEU A 115 -12.19 6.06 -4.09
CA LEU A 115 -11.59 6.90 -3.03
C LEU A 115 -10.16 7.29 -3.35
N PHE A 116 -9.39 6.40 -3.98
CA PHE A 116 -7.99 6.63 -4.35
C PHE A 116 -7.88 7.38 -5.69
N LEU A 117 -8.68 7.01 -6.68
CA LEU A 117 -8.68 7.65 -8.00
C LEU A 117 -9.02 9.13 -7.92
N LYS A 118 -10.01 9.50 -7.10
CA LYS A 118 -10.35 10.92 -6.86
C LYS A 118 -9.16 11.70 -6.30
N ARG A 119 -8.37 11.11 -5.40
CA ARG A 119 -7.18 11.76 -4.82
C ARG A 119 -6.03 11.83 -5.81
N SER A 120 -5.77 10.75 -6.54
CA SER A 120 -4.78 10.73 -7.61
C SER A 120 -5.07 11.81 -8.67
N GLY A 121 -6.32 11.92 -9.13
CA GLY A 121 -6.72 12.94 -10.10
C GLY A 121 -6.55 14.39 -9.59
N ARG A 122 -6.83 14.63 -8.29
CA ARG A 122 -6.67 15.97 -7.70
C ARG A 122 -5.21 16.36 -7.46
N THR A 123 -4.37 15.40 -7.08
CA THR A 123 -2.98 15.66 -6.69
C THR A 123 -1.98 15.46 -7.82
N GLY A 124 -2.35 14.72 -8.86
CA GLY A 124 -1.45 14.27 -9.92
C GLY A 124 -0.44 13.19 -9.46
N ILE A 125 -0.56 12.70 -8.23
CA ILE A 125 0.29 11.64 -7.69
C ILE A 125 -0.07 10.31 -8.36
N ALA A 126 0.94 9.58 -8.82
CA ALA A 126 0.76 8.28 -9.45
C ALA A 126 0.14 7.27 -8.47
N LEU A 127 -0.85 6.53 -8.95
CA LEU A 127 -1.52 5.47 -8.23
C LEU A 127 -1.30 4.15 -8.96
N HIS A 128 -0.71 3.17 -8.27
CA HIS A 128 -0.52 1.81 -8.76
C HIS A 128 -1.45 0.87 -8.00
N TYR A 129 -1.96 -0.13 -8.70
CA TYR A 129 -2.83 -1.15 -8.12
C TYR A 129 -2.35 -2.53 -8.53
N ILE A 130 -2.03 -3.37 -7.56
CA ILE A 130 -1.50 -4.72 -7.77
C ILE A 130 -2.29 -5.68 -6.90
N VAL A 131 -2.85 -6.71 -7.53
CA VAL A 131 -3.66 -7.74 -6.86
C VAL A 131 -2.83 -9.02 -6.76
N LEU A 132 -2.50 -9.45 -5.55
CA LEU A 132 -1.90 -10.76 -5.31
C LEU A 132 -3.03 -11.78 -5.19
N ARG A 133 -3.09 -12.74 -6.09
CA ARG A 133 -4.18 -13.73 -6.13
C ARG A 133 -3.62 -15.15 -6.31
N PRO A 134 -3.09 -15.76 -5.23
CA PRO A 134 -2.73 -17.17 -5.26
C PRO A 134 -3.99 -18.05 -5.30
N ALA A 135 -3.82 -19.32 -5.65
CA ALA A 135 -4.89 -20.30 -5.60
C ALA A 135 -5.56 -20.36 -4.21
N LEU A 136 -6.87 -20.62 -4.17
CA LEU A 136 -7.63 -20.67 -2.91
C LEU A 136 -7.01 -21.59 -1.86
N GLY A 137 -6.55 -22.79 -2.28
CA GLY A 137 -5.90 -23.74 -1.38
C GLY A 137 -4.68 -23.16 -0.67
N GLU A 138 -3.87 -22.37 -1.39
CA GLU A 138 -2.70 -21.71 -0.85
C GLU A 138 -3.08 -20.56 0.10
N CYS A 139 -4.12 -19.80 -0.24
CA CYS A 139 -4.68 -18.79 0.67
C CYS A 139 -5.12 -19.40 2.00
N LEU A 140 -5.87 -20.49 1.95
CA LEU A 140 -6.35 -21.19 3.14
C LEU A 140 -5.20 -21.76 3.97
N ARG A 141 -4.24 -22.44 3.33
CA ARG A 141 -3.05 -22.95 4.02
C ARG A 141 -2.30 -21.85 4.74
N ARG A 142 -1.95 -20.75 4.04
CA ARG A 142 -1.23 -19.61 4.62
C ARG A 142 -2.02 -18.86 5.69
N ALA A 143 -3.35 -18.82 5.59
CA ALA A 143 -4.19 -18.18 6.59
C ALA A 143 -4.26 -19.00 7.89
N LEU A 144 -4.27 -20.35 7.80
CA LEU A 144 -4.28 -21.26 8.94
C LEU A 144 -2.92 -21.32 9.67
N ASP A 145 -1.82 -21.23 8.90
CA ASP A 145 -0.45 -21.31 9.45
C ASP A 145 -0.04 -20.03 10.21
N ARG A 146 -0.83 -18.94 10.15
CA ARG A 146 -0.52 -17.72 10.89
C ARG A 146 -0.71 -17.92 12.39
N ALA A 147 0.36 -17.69 13.17
CA ALA A 147 0.25 -17.44 14.61
C ALA A 147 -0.60 -16.16 14.81
N ALA A 148 -1.73 -16.27 15.52
CA ALA A 148 -2.76 -15.23 15.73
C ALA A 148 -2.24 -13.77 15.85
N PRO A 149 -3.07 -12.71 15.57
CA PRO A 149 -4.49 -12.75 15.29
C PRO A 149 -4.79 -12.66 13.79
N GLY A 150 -5.40 -13.65 13.22
CA GLY A 150 -5.82 -13.68 11.82
C GLY A 150 -7.17 -14.36 11.65
N LEU A 151 -7.81 -14.17 10.50
CA LEU A 151 -9.01 -14.90 10.10
C LEU A 151 -8.67 -16.41 10.03
N ARG A 152 -9.02 -17.15 11.07
CA ARG A 152 -8.88 -18.62 11.13
C ARG A 152 -10.10 -19.33 10.56
N ASP A 153 -11.21 -18.61 10.38
CA ASP A 153 -12.40 -19.15 9.73
C ASP A 153 -12.20 -19.18 8.22
N SER A 154 -12.39 -20.35 7.62
CA SER A 154 -12.24 -20.56 6.18
C SER A 154 -13.33 -19.86 5.35
N ALA A 155 -14.52 -19.63 5.93
CA ALA A 155 -15.65 -19.06 5.19
C ALA A 155 -15.40 -17.60 4.75
N PRO A 156 -14.93 -16.65 5.60
CA PRO A 156 -14.53 -15.32 5.16
C PRO A 156 -13.37 -15.32 4.17
N VAL A 157 -12.39 -16.24 4.31
CA VAL A 157 -11.27 -16.35 3.36
C VAL A 157 -11.79 -16.73 1.97
N ARG A 158 -12.70 -17.72 1.89
CA ARG A 158 -13.32 -18.15 0.63
C ARG A 158 -14.16 -17.02 0.00
N GLY A 159 -14.99 -16.37 0.80
CA GLY A 159 -15.83 -15.25 0.33
C GLY A 159 -15.00 -14.10 -0.23
N LEU A 160 -13.95 -13.68 0.48
CA LEU A 160 -13.05 -12.64 0.02
C LEU A 160 -12.23 -13.09 -1.20
N HIS A 161 -11.76 -14.34 -1.25
CA HIS A 161 -11.08 -14.88 -2.43
C HIS A 161 -11.98 -14.84 -3.67
N GLN A 162 -13.25 -15.19 -3.52
CA GLN A 162 -14.22 -15.14 -4.62
C GLN A 162 -14.44 -13.72 -5.16
N GLN A 163 -14.44 -12.69 -4.28
CA GLN A 163 -14.56 -11.29 -4.70
C GLN A 163 -13.39 -10.80 -5.57
N PHE A 164 -12.24 -11.47 -5.52
CA PHE A 164 -11.09 -11.17 -6.35
C PHE A 164 -10.98 -12.05 -7.61
N GLN A 165 -11.99 -12.90 -7.94
CA GLN A 165 -11.90 -13.80 -9.09
C GLN A 165 -12.26 -13.15 -10.43
N GLN A 166 -13.07 -12.10 -10.41
CA GLN A 166 -13.57 -11.44 -11.63
C GLN A 166 -13.39 -9.94 -11.48
N LEU A 167 -12.24 -9.44 -11.93
CA LEU A 167 -11.85 -8.05 -11.75
C LEU A 167 -12.01 -7.20 -13.02
N GLY A 168 -12.58 -7.79 -14.09
CA GLY A 168 -12.80 -7.08 -15.35
C GLY A 168 -11.47 -6.54 -15.92
N GLU A 169 -11.42 -5.26 -16.23
CA GLU A 169 -10.21 -4.62 -16.76
C GLU A 169 -9.00 -4.69 -15.81
N LEU A 170 -9.25 -4.86 -14.51
CA LEU A 170 -8.19 -4.97 -13.50
C LEU A 170 -7.52 -6.36 -13.46
N GLU A 171 -7.98 -7.33 -14.28
CA GLU A 171 -7.29 -8.63 -14.42
C GLU A 171 -5.82 -8.44 -14.88
N ALA A 172 -5.54 -7.40 -15.67
CA ALA A 172 -4.17 -7.06 -16.06
C ALA A 172 -3.25 -6.69 -14.88
N ASN A 173 -3.83 -6.36 -13.72
CA ASN A 173 -3.12 -5.98 -12.50
C ASN A 173 -2.91 -7.16 -11.54
N VAL A 174 -3.39 -8.35 -11.92
CA VAL A 174 -3.28 -9.56 -11.09
C VAL A 174 -1.91 -10.20 -11.25
N LEU A 175 -1.34 -10.60 -10.11
CA LEU A 175 -0.16 -11.42 -10.00
C LEU A 175 -0.53 -12.71 -9.25
N ASP A 176 -0.44 -13.86 -9.94
CA ASP A 176 -0.55 -15.16 -9.28
C ASP A 176 0.72 -15.41 -8.47
N THR A 177 0.54 -15.61 -7.17
CA THR A 177 1.63 -15.85 -6.22
C THR A 177 1.62 -17.26 -5.62
N SER A 178 0.90 -18.21 -6.25
CA SER A 178 0.72 -19.56 -5.73
C SER A 178 2.04 -20.28 -5.50
N SER A 179 2.97 -20.17 -6.46
CA SER A 179 4.27 -20.88 -6.46
C SER A 179 5.46 -19.97 -6.19
N LEU A 180 5.23 -18.70 -5.89
CA LEU A 180 6.30 -17.72 -5.72
C LEU A 180 6.76 -17.61 -4.27
N SER A 181 8.07 -17.51 -4.07
CA SER A 181 8.66 -17.12 -2.79
C SER A 181 8.41 -15.62 -2.52
N PRO A 182 8.47 -15.15 -1.26
CA PRO A 182 8.35 -13.75 -0.92
C PRO A 182 9.29 -12.83 -1.72
N ASP A 183 10.52 -13.25 -1.95
CA ASP A 183 11.52 -12.50 -2.72
C ASP A 183 11.16 -12.41 -4.19
N GLN A 184 10.65 -13.49 -4.77
CA GLN A 184 10.15 -13.50 -6.14
C GLN A 184 8.95 -12.60 -6.31
N VAL A 185 8.01 -12.60 -5.36
CA VAL A 185 6.84 -11.68 -5.37
C VAL A 185 7.32 -10.23 -5.33
N ALA A 186 8.21 -9.88 -4.41
CA ALA A 186 8.75 -8.52 -4.31
C ALA A 186 9.50 -8.10 -5.60
N GLY A 187 10.29 -9.00 -6.18
CA GLY A 187 10.99 -8.77 -7.45
C GLY A 187 10.03 -8.52 -8.63
N GLN A 188 8.96 -9.32 -8.73
CA GLN A 188 7.94 -9.15 -9.76
C GLN A 188 7.15 -7.86 -9.59
N ILE A 189 6.77 -7.50 -8.37
CA ILE A 189 6.12 -6.20 -8.09
C ILE A 189 7.05 -5.06 -8.51
N GLY A 190 8.33 -5.11 -8.17
CA GLY A 190 9.30 -4.11 -8.60
C GLY A 190 9.40 -3.98 -10.13
N ALA A 191 9.37 -5.10 -10.86
CA ALA A 191 9.34 -5.07 -12.34
C ALA A 191 8.04 -4.47 -12.88
N ILE A 192 6.90 -4.80 -12.28
CA ILE A 192 5.58 -4.24 -12.61
C ILE A 192 5.55 -2.72 -12.42
N LEU A 193 6.10 -2.22 -11.31
CA LEU A 193 6.16 -0.78 -11.04
C LEU A 193 7.04 -0.06 -12.05
N ARG A 194 8.24 -0.58 -12.34
CA ARG A 194 9.14 0.00 -13.35
C ARG A 194 8.54 0.03 -14.75
N SER A 195 7.73 -0.95 -15.13
CA SER A 195 7.04 -0.98 -16.44
C SER A 195 5.85 -0.02 -16.53
N GLY A 196 5.37 0.48 -15.40
CA GLY A 196 4.19 1.35 -15.32
C GLY A 196 2.85 0.65 -15.59
N ARG A 197 2.84 -0.67 -15.85
CA ARG A 197 1.61 -1.39 -16.26
C ARG A 197 0.53 -1.42 -15.17
N SER A 198 0.91 -1.30 -13.88
CA SER A 198 -0.02 -1.26 -12.76
C SER A 198 -0.59 0.12 -12.49
N ARG A 199 -0.16 1.14 -13.24
CA ARG A 199 -0.60 2.52 -13.02
C ARG A 199 -2.05 2.67 -13.46
N LEU A 200 -2.88 3.16 -12.55
CA LEU A 200 -4.25 3.52 -12.85
C LEU A 200 -4.29 4.95 -13.41
N THR A 201 -4.99 5.12 -14.54
CA THR A 201 -5.25 6.44 -15.11
C THR A 201 -6.74 6.76 -14.94
N GLY A 202 -7.07 8.00 -14.65
CA GLY A 202 -8.44 8.43 -14.31
C GLY A 202 -9.54 8.22 -15.35
N GLY A 203 -9.24 7.57 -16.48
CA GLY A 203 -10.21 7.20 -17.52
C GLY A 203 -10.72 5.75 -17.43
N ARG A 204 -10.18 4.93 -16.55
CA ARG A 204 -10.71 3.57 -16.30
C ARG A 204 -11.68 3.62 -15.13
N CYS A 205 -12.90 4.08 -15.41
CA CYS A 205 -14.01 3.93 -14.48
C CYS A 205 -14.38 2.44 -14.41
N VAL A 206 -14.25 1.85 -13.23
CA VAL A 206 -14.87 0.57 -12.93
C VAL A 206 -16.38 0.78 -13.07
N ALA A 207 -17.01 0.11 -14.05
CA ALA A 207 -18.45 0.03 -14.11
C ALA A 207 -18.96 -0.61 -12.81
N THR A 208 -19.93 0.04 -12.19
CA THR A 208 -20.70 -0.44 -11.02
C THR A 208 -21.45 -1.71 -11.36
#